data_71100b2377a5eecdaaa9d97fbdbee6eb
#
_entry.id   71100b2377a5eecdaaa9d97fbdbee6eb
#
_cell.length_a   1.000
_cell.length_b   1.000
_cell.length_c   1.000
_cell.angle_alpha   90.00
_cell.angle_beta   90.00
_cell.angle_gamma   90.00
#
_symmetry.space_group_name_H-M   'P 1'
#
loop_
_entity.id
_entity.type
_entity.pdbx_description
1 polymer ?
#
loop_
_entity_poly.entity_id
_entity_poly.type
_entity_poly.pdbx_seq_one_letter_code
_entity_poly.pdbx_strand_id
1 'polypeptide(L)'
;MEVGFIRDKLEIKFLILYIAARLSEPADGAAMQDLTMCDDGIDYFDYAECLNDLVKTEHLRLTEDGRYLITEKGKRNSAICESSLPYSVRQRSDRNIAAYNKAALRRAQVQSHVTERKNGTFTVTL
;
A
#
# COMPACT_ATOMS: atom_id res chain seq x y z
N MET A 1 5.48 0.20 27.45
CA MET A 1 5.48 0.69 26.50
C MET A 1 5.78 -0.05 25.43
N GLU A 2 5.21 -0.26 24.63
CA GLU A 2 5.49 -0.90 23.68
C GLU A 2 5.90 -0.25 22.61
N VAL A 3 6.85 -0.15 22.34
CA VAL A 3 7.34 0.50 21.33
C VAL A 3 7.18 -0.24 20.10
N GLY A 4 6.78 0.32 19.05
CA GLY A 4 6.70 -0.31 17.76
C GLY A 4 5.50 -1.18 17.51
N PHE A 5 4.49 -1.09 18.36
CA PHE A 5 3.27 -1.82 18.12
C PHE A 5 2.14 -0.89 17.71
N ILE A 6 1.30 -1.37 16.82
CA ILE A 6 0.09 -0.68 16.45
C ILE A 6 -1.03 -1.26 17.28
N ARG A 7 -1.67 -0.42 18.10
CA ARG A 7 -2.64 -0.93 19.02
C ARG A 7 -4.06 -0.58 18.77
N ASP A 8 -4.36 0.55 18.22
CA ASP A 8 -5.75 0.93 18.04
C ASP A 8 -6.07 1.15 16.59
N LYS A 9 -7.36 1.22 16.31
CA LYS A 9 -7.82 1.32 14.94
C LYS A 9 -7.37 2.60 14.24
N LEU A 10 -7.26 3.68 14.99
CA LEU A 10 -6.82 4.93 14.38
C LEU A 10 -5.39 4.79 13.86
N GLU A 11 -4.53 4.14 14.63
CA GLU A 11 -3.17 3.92 14.18
C GLU A 11 -3.11 2.97 13.00
N ILE A 12 -4.01 1.98 12.96
CA ILE A 12 -4.07 1.10 11.81
C ILE A 12 -4.43 1.88 10.56
N LYS A 13 -5.39 2.80 10.67
CA LYS A 13 -5.76 3.64 9.54
C LYS A 13 -4.58 4.50 9.08
N PHE A 14 -3.84 5.07 10.03
CA PHE A 14 -2.66 5.85 9.69
C PHE A 14 -1.63 5.01 8.95
N LEU A 15 -1.44 3.77 9.40
CA LEU A 15 -0.48 2.88 8.77
C LEU A 15 -0.90 2.52 7.36
N ILE A 16 -2.18 2.22 7.16
CA ILE A 16 -2.68 1.91 5.82
C ILE A 16 -2.44 3.08 4.88
N LEU A 17 -2.74 4.30 5.33
CA LEU A 17 -2.53 5.48 4.50
C LEU A 17 -1.04 5.73 4.24
N TYR A 18 -0.21 5.50 5.24
CA TYR A 18 1.22 5.65 5.09
C TYR A 18 1.75 4.74 3.98
N ILE A 19 1.32 3.50 4.00
CA ILE A 19 1.73 2.52 3.01
C ILE A 19 1.20 2.90 1.64
N ALA A 20 -0.11 3.16 1.55
CA ALA A 20 -0.73 3.45 0.27
C ALA A 20 -0.13 4.66 -0.42
N ALA A 21 0.27 5.66 0.37
CA ALA A 21 0.83 6.88 -0.19
C ALA A 21 2.21 6.66 -0.82
N ARG A 22 2.88 5.59 -0.43
CA ARG A 22 4.26 5.35 -0.88
C ARG A 22 4.40 4.22 -1.89
N LEU A 23 3.31 3.53 -2.21
CA LEU A 23 3.37 2.46 -3.20
C LEU A 23 3.47 3.05 -4.60
N SER A 24 4.27 2.41 -5.45
CA SER A 24 4.44 2.88 -6.81
C SER A 24 3.23 2.57 -7.68
N GLU A 25 2.41 1.63 -7.27
CA GLU A 25 1.17 1.32 -7.96
C GLU A 25 0.16 0.82 -6.95
N PRO A 26 -1.13 0.93 -7.23
CA PRO A 26 -2.15 0.49 -6.27
C PRO A 26 -2.01 -1.00 -5.99
N ALA A 27 -2.23 -1.38 -4.74
CA ALA A 27 -2.12 -2.77 -4.31
C ALA A 27 -3.51 -3.36 -4.16
N ASP A 28 -3.64 -4.66 -4.47
CA ASP A 28 -4.90 -5.33 -4.25
C ASP A 28 -5.05 -5.68 -2.76
N GLY A 29 -6.16 -6.31 -2.41
CA GLY A 29 -6.44 -6.61 -1.01
C GLY A 29 -5.40 -7.50 -0.36
N ALA A 30 -4.91 -8.49 -1.09
CA ALA A 30 -3.91 -9.40 -0.54
C ALA A 30 -2.60 -8.68 -0.28
N ALA A 31 -2.17 -7.84 -1.21
CA ALA A 31 -0.93 -7.10 -1.03
C ALA A 31 -1.05 -6.07 0.10
N MET A 32 -2.19 -5.38 0.17
CA MET A 32 -2.41 -4.44 1.26
C MET A 32 -2.38 -5.15 2.61
N GLN A 33 -2.97 -6.32 2.68
CA GLN A 33 -2.97 -7.09 3.90
C GLN A 33 -1.55 -7.48 4.30
N ASP A 34 -0.78 -7.99 3.36
CA ASP A 34 0.60 -8.39 3.64
C ASP A 34 1.45 -7.21 4.10
N LEU A 35 1.28 -6.08 3.45
CA LEU A 35 2.07 -4.90 3.78
C LEU A 35 1.70 -4.33 5.15
N THR A 36 0.41 -4.35 5.47
CA THR A 36 -0.07 -3.77 6.71
C THR A 36 0.12 -4.70 7.90
N MET A 37 -0.14 -5.98 7.70
CA MET A 37 -0.15 -6.93 8.80
C MET A 37 1.19 -7.60 9.04
N CYS A 38 2.25 -7.00 8.57
CA CYS A 38 3.58 -7.46 8.90
C CYS A 38 3.88 -7.26 10.40
N ASP A 39 3.05 -6.49 11.07
CA ASP A 39 3.20 -6.23 12.48
C ASP A 39 2.23 -7.13 13.25
N ASP A 40 2.74 -7.95 14.14
CA ASP A 40 1.94 -8.92 14.86
C ASP A 40 0.87 -8.29 15.74
N GLY A 41 0.99 -7.02 16.04
CA GLY A 41 0.04 -6.38 16.93
C GLY A 41 -1.31 -6.05 16.29
N ILE A 42 -1.45 -6.28 14.99
CA ILE A 42 -2.67 -5.89 14.29
C ILE A 42 -3.59 -7.07 14.11
N ASP A 43 -4.83 -6.91 14.60
CA ASP A 43 -5.87 -7.91 14.41
C ASP A 43 -6.44 -7.82 13.01
N TYR A 44 -6.66 -8.95 12.37
CA TYR A 44 -7.17 -8.96 11.00
C TYR A 44 -8.52 -8.27 10.87
N PHE A 45 -9.41 -8.50 11.83
CA PHE A 45 -10.74 -7.89 11.73
C PHE A 45 -10.69 -6.38 11.89
N ASP A 46 -9.82 -5.91 12.77
CA ASP A 46 -9.61 -4.47 12.91
C ASP A 46 -9.04 -3.89 11.63
N TYR A 47 -8.07 -4.58 11.03
CA TYR A 47 -7.49 -4.15 9.78
C TYR A 47 -8.54 -4.05 8.68
N ALA A 48 -9.36 -5.10 8.54
CA ALA A 48 -10.36 -5.12 7.48
C ALA A 48 -11.39 -4.02 7.68
N GLU A 49 -11.78 -3.77 8.91
CA GLU A 49 -12.72 -2.71 9.21
C GLU A 49 -12.14 -1.35 8.88
N CYS A 50 -10.87 -1.13 9.25
CA CYS A 50 -10.21 0.14 8.96
C CYS A 50 -10.07 0.37 7.46
N LEU A 51 -9.73 -0.68 6.72
CA LEU A 51 -9.60 -0.56 5.27
C LEU A 51 -10.92 -0.16 4.63
N ASN A 52 -12.00 -0.81 5.05
CA ASN A 52 -13.33 -0.48 4.54
C ASN A 52 -13.73 0.94 4.92
N ASP A 53 -13.42 1.35 6.14
CA ASP A 53 -13.75 2.70 6.58
C ASP A 53 -13.03 3.74 5.73
N LEU A 54 -11.78 3.49 5.38
CA LEU A 54 -11.03 4.44 4.58
C LEU A 54 -11.60 4.57 3.17
N VAL A 55 -12.18 3.51 2.64
CA VAL A 55 -12.88 3.60 1.36
C VAL A 55 -14.15 4.41 1.52
N LYS A 56 -14.91 4.16 2.59
CA LYS A 56 -16.15 4.89 2.82
C LYS A 56 -15.93 6.39 3.01
N THR A 57 -14.82 6.74 3.66
CA THR A 57 -14.52 8.15 3.91
C THR A 57 -13.76 8.78 2.76
N GLU A 58 -13.52 8.01 1.70
CA GLU A 58 -12.87 8.51 0.49
C GLU A 58 -11.41 8.88 0.66
N HIS A 59 -10.76 8.29 1.64
CA HIS A 59 -9.31 8.39 1.75
C HIS A 59 -8.64 7.40 0.80
N LEU A 60 -9.34 6.30 0.51
CA LEU A 60 -8.91 5.32 -0.47
C LEU A 60 -10.05 5.09 -1.45
N ARG A 61 -9.69 4.66 -2.65
CA ARG A 61 -10.68 4.29 -3.64
C ARG A 61 -10.41 2.88 -4.12
N LEU A 62 -11.45 2.06 -4.14
CA LEU A 62 -11.33 0.70 -4.64
C LEU A 62 -11.60 0.73 -6.14
N THR A 63 -10.62 0.30 -6.92
CA THR A 63 -10.75 0.31 -8.37
C THR A 63 -11.54 -0.90 -8.85
N GLU A 64 -11.90 -0.89 -10.13
CA GLU A 64 -12.70 -1.98 -10.69
C GLU A 64 -11.96 -3.31 -10.65
N ASP A 65 -10.65 -3.29 -10.74
CA ASP A 65 -9.88 -4.52 -10.69
C ASP A 65 -9.46 -4.90 -9.27
N GLY A 66 -10.09 -4.30 -8.27
CA GLY A 66 -9.89 -4.73 -6.90
C GLY A 66 -8.66 -4.18 -6.21
N ARG A 67 -8.16 -3.05 -6.66
CA ARG A 67 -6.97 -2.44 -6.05
C ARG A 67 -7.36 -1.20 -5.27
N TYR A 68 -6.52 -0.87 -4.30
CA TYR A 68 -6.78 0.27 -3.43
C TYR A 68 -5.88 1.43 -3.80
N LEU A 69 -6.49 2.52 -4.24
CA LEU A 69 -5.77 3.71 -4.70
C LEU A 69 -5.97 4.83 -3.68
N ILE A 70 -4.89 5.47 -3.27
CA ILE A 70 -5.02 6.57 -2.32
C ILE A 70 -5.52 7.81 -3.06
N THR A 71 -6.43 8.55 -2.42
CA THR A 71 -6.98 9.78 -2.99
C THR A 71 -6.16 10.97 -2.52
N GLU A 72 -6.48 12.14 -3.07
CA GLU A 72 -5.82 13.36 -2.60
C GLU A 72 -6.09 13.60 -1.11
N LYS A 73 -7.32 13.33 -0.69
CA LYS A 73 -7.67 13.44 0.72
C LYS A 73 -6.80 12.50 1.56
N GLY A 74 -6.63 11.27 1.08
CA GLY A 74 -5.80 10.30 1.78
C GLY A 74 -4.35 10.72 1.85
N LYS A 75 -3.83 11.28 0.78
CA LYS A 75 -2.44 11.74 0.77
C LYS A 75 -2.21 12.87 1.76
N ARG A 76 -3.14 13.81 1.83
CA ARG A 76 -3.03 14.90 2.78
C ARG A 76 -3.06 14.40 4.21
N ASN A 77 -3.94 13.46 4.50
CA ASN A 77 -4.03 12.90 5.84
C ASN A 77 -2.81 12.08 6.19
N SER A 78 -2.26 11.35 5.23
CA SER A 78 -1.04 10.58 5.45
C SER A 78 0.10 11.50 5.87
N ALA A 79 0.24 12.62 5.20
CA ALA A 79 1.31 13.55 5.52
C ALA A 79 1.15 14.12 6.93
N ILE A 80 -0.08 14.38 7.34
CA ILE A 80 -0.33 14.92 8.66
C ILE A 80 -0.10 13.89 9.74
N CYS A 81 -0.50 12.64 9.49
CA CYS A 81 -0.51 11.61 10.52
C CYS A 81 0.77 10.78 10.57
N GLU A 82 1.68 11.03 9.67
CA GLU A 82 2.88 10.21 9.56
C GLU A 82 3.66 10.17 10.87
N SER A 83 3.80 11.30 11.52
CA SER A 83 4.58 11.38 12.75
C SER A 83 3.89 10.69 13.93
N SER A 84 2.62 10.31 13.77
CA SER A 84 1.91 9.61 14.83
C SER A 84 2.26 8.13 14.87
N LEU A 85 2.90 7.61 13.83
CA LEU A 85 3.28 6.21 13.81
C LEU A 85 4.63 6.02 14.50
N PRO A 86 4.80 4.94 15.26
CA PRO A 86 6.11 4.67 15.88
C PRO A 86 7.19 4.53 14.82
N TYR A 87 8.37 4.98 15.17
CA TYR A 87 9.50 4.98 14.23
C TYR A 87 9.81 3.57 13.72
N SER A 88 9.80 2.58 14.62
CA SER A 88 10.12 1.22 14.21
C SER A 88 9.08 0.66 13.25
N VAL A 89 7.83 1.04 13.42
CA VAL A 89 6.76 0.64 12.49
C VAL A 89 7.02 1.24 11.12
N ARG A 90 7.37 2.54 11.09
CA ARG A 90 7.66 3.20 9.82
C ARG A 90 8.85 2.57 9.12
N GLN A 91 9.89 2.21 9.88
CA GLN A 91 11.05 1.57 9.28
C GLN A 91 10.71 0.22 8.67
N ARG A 92 9.94 -0.59 9.37
CA ARG A 92 9.53 -1.89 8.84
C ARG A 92 8.69 -1.73 7.60
N SER A 93 7.76 -0.79 7.65
CA SER A 93 6.89 -0.52 6.51
C SER A 93 7.69 -0.03 5.31
N ASP A 94 8.65 0.83 5.53
CA ASP A 94 9.47 1.35 4.44
C ASP A 94 10.21 0.24 3.73
N ARG A 95 10.73 -0.75 4.48
CA ARG A 95 11.41 -1.87 3.87
C ARG A 95 10.45 -2.71 3.04
N ASN A 96 9.26 -2.95 3.55
CA ASN A 96 8.27 -3.75 2.85
C ASN A 96 7.74 -3.02 1.62
N ILE A 97 7.56 -1.72 1.73
CA ILE A 97 7.14 -0.88 0.61
C ILE A 97 8.20 -0.91 -0.48
N ALA A 98 9.46 -0.78 -0.09
CA ALA A 98 10.55 -0.81 -1.06
C ALA A 98 10.59 -2.13 -1.82
N ALA A 99 10.38 -3.24 -1.11
CA ALA A 99 10.34 -4.55 -1.75
C ALA A 99 9.17 -4.66 -2.71
N TYR A 100 7.99 -4.16 -2.31
CA TYR A 100 6.82 -4.20 -3.17
C TYR A 100 7.05 -3.37 -4.43
N ASN A 101 7.60 -2.17 -4.27
CA ASN A 101 7.84 -1.28 -5.40
C ASN A 101 8.86 -1.87 -6.36
N LYS A 102 9.87 -2.53 -5.82
CA LYS A 102 10.86 -3.18 -6.66
C LYS A 102 10.25 -4.32 -7.46
N ALA A 103 9.39 -5.11 -6.82
CA ALA A 103 8.71 -6.20 -7.51
C ALA A 103 7.76 -5.65 -8.58
N ALA A 104 7.08 -4.54 -8.29
CA ALA A 104 6.19 -3.91 -9.25
C ALA A 104 6.97 -3.44 -10.48
N LEU A 105 8.15 -2.88 -10.27
CA LEU A 105 8.98 -2.43 -11.37
C LEU A 105 9.41 -3.62 -12.24
N ARG A 106 9.77 -4.73 -11.62
CA ARG A 106 10.14 -5.92 -12.37
C ARG A 106 8.98 -6.45 -13.20
N ARG A 107 7.78 -6.45 -12.64
CA ARG A 107 6.61 -6.90 -13.38
C ARG A 107 6.36 -6.03 -14.60
N ALA A 108 6.52 -4.73 -14.45
CA ALA A 108 6.34 -3.81 -15.55
C ALA A 108 7.37 -4.06 -16.66
N GLN A 109 8.62 -4.34 -16.28
CA GLN A 109 9.66 -4.61 -17.26
C GLN A 109 9.39 -5.91 -18.01
N VAL A 110 8.93 -6.93 -17.30
CA VAL A 110 8.63 -8.21 -17.95
C VAL A 110 7.48 -8.03 -18.93
N GLN A 111 6.46 -7.29 -18.56
CA GLN A 111 5.34 -7.06 -19.44
C GLN A 111 5.74 -6.31 -20.69
N SER A 112 6.59 -5.31 -20.56
CA SER A 112 7.09 -4.59 -21.72
C SER A 112 7.81 -5.52 -22.67
N HIS A 113 8.62 -6.39 -22.11
CA HIS A 113 9.38 -7.33 -22.89
C HIS A 113 8.47 -8.27 -23.65
N VAL A 114 7.46 -8.79 -22.99
CA VAL A 114 6.52 -9.70 -23.61
C VAL A 114 5.76 -8.98 -24.73
N THR A 115 5.38 -7.75 -24.49
CA THR A 115 4.65 -6.97 -25.49
C THR A 115 5.48 -6.80 -26.75
N GLU A 116 6.75 -6.51 -26.61
CA GLU A 116 7.63 -6.36 -27.77
C GLU A 116 7.70 -7.66 -28.56
N ARG A 117 7.84 -8.78 -27.88
CA ARG A 117 7.90 -10.04 -28.57
C ARG A 117 6.63 -10.36 -29.28
N LYS A 118 5.53 -10.03 -28.65
CA LYS A 118 4.24 -10.31 -29.21
C LYS A 118 4.03 -9.53 -30.50
N ASN A 119 4.46 -8.29 -30.53
CA ASN A 119 4.32 -7.48 -31.71
C ASN A 119 5.25 -7.93 -32.80
N GLY A 120 6.26 -8.62 -32.42
CA GLY A 120 7.14 -9.09 -33.41
C GLY A 120 8.00 -8.06 -33.99
N THR A 121 7.56 -7.00 -34.04
CA THR A 121 8.32 -6.06 -34.64
C THR A 121 8.49 -5.07 -33.74
N PHE A 122 8.35 -4.70 -33.49
CA PHE A 122 8.43 -3.82 -32.89
C PHE A 122 8.66 -3.30 -32.08
N THR A 123 8.78 -3.06 -31.80
CA THR A 123 9.28 -2.45 -31.16
C THR A 123 8.78 -1.58 -30.45
N VAL A 124 8.45 -1.15 -30.26
CA VAL A 124 7.97 -0.31 -29.62
C VAL A 124 7.40 -0.28 -28.72
N THR A 125 7.17 -0.35 -28.29
CA THR A 125 6.49 -0.41 -27.42
C THR A 125 6.58 0.05 -26.46
N LEU A 126 6.70 0.38 -26.10
CA LEU A 126 6.69 0.79 -25.06
C LEU A 126 6.56 1.49 -24.76
#